data_6030fb004c6ac7bb0aec7a59aa2bd632
#
_entry.id   6030fb004c6ac7bb0aec7a59aa2bd632
#
_cell.length_a   1.000
_cell.length_b   1.000
_cell.length_c   1.000
_cell.angle_alpha   90.00
_cell.angle_beta   90.00
_cell.angle_gamma   90.00
#
_symmetry.space_group_name_H-M   'P 1'
#
loop_
_entity.id
_entity.type
_entity.pdbx_description
1 polymer ?
#
loop_
_entity_poly.entity_id
_entity_poly.type
_entity_poly.pdbx_seq_one_letter_code
_entity_poly.pdbx_strand_id
1 'polypeptide(L)'
;KLSIVRFKPKPECFDEFLRNIQDWHAQVFADGDHHLMRTDEEVVAIVVRESEQLQENMKRGVAWLDSQRPLLQEYNEVDRHTLPMTGDLVV
;
A
#
# COMPACT_ATOMS: atom_id res chain seq x y z
N LYS A 1 -11.96 7.46 -7.18
CA LYS A 1 -10.54 7.56 -7.52
C LYS A 1 -9.84 6.22 -7.41
N LEU A 2 -8.79 6.06 -8.17
CA LEU A 2 -7.91 4.89 -8.13
C LEU A 2 -6.61 5.29 -7.44
N SER A 3 -6.23 4.54 -6.43
CA SER A 3 -4.98 4.75 -5.71
C SER A 3 -4.09 3.50 -5.85
N ILE A 4 -2.83 3.72 -6.20
CA ILE A 4 -1.84 2.67 -6.31
C ILE A 4 -0.68 3.04 -5.41
N VAL A 5 -0.25 2.09 -4.56
CA VAL A 5 0.91 2.28 -3.69
C VAL A 5 1.85 1.10 -3.89
N ARG A 6 3.11 1.39 -4.23
CA ARG A 6 4.14 0.37 -4.42
C ARG A 6 5.02 0.29 -3.19
N PHE A 7 5.34 -0.94 -2.80
CA PHE A 7 6.24 -1.24 -1.68
C PHE A 7 7.34 -2.18 -2.17
N LYS A 8 8.53 -2.00 -1.63
CA LYS A 8 9.67 -2.86 -1.97
C LYS A 8 10.22 -3.52 -0.71
N PRO A 9 9.67 -4.66 -0.29
CA PRO A 9 10.14 -5.34 0.91
C PRO A 9 11.58 -5.79 0.77
N LYS A 10 12.30 -5.81 1.87
CA LYS A 10 13.60 -6.48 1.91
C LYS A 10 13.41 -7.96 1.58
N PRO A 11 14.32 -8.59 0.83
CA PRO A 11 14.12 -10.00 0.42
C PRO A 11 13.82 -10.94 1.58
N GLU A 12 14.50 -10.78 2.70
CA GLU A 12 14.30 -11.61 3.89
C GLU A 12 12.99 -11.31 4.63
N CYS A 13 12.36 -10.18 4.33
CA CYS A 13 11.11 -9.74 4.97
C CYS A 13 9.91 -9.81 4.03
N PHE A 14 10.07 -10.29 2.81
CA PHE A 14 9.02 -10.24 1.79
C PHE A 14 7.75 -10.97 2.24
N ASP A 15 7.86 -12.20 2.70
CA ASP A 15 6.71 -12.99 3.11
C ASP A 15 6.02 -12.39 4.34
N GLU A 16 6.79 -11.90 5.30
CA GLU A 16 6.25 -11.24 6.48
C GLU A 16 5.47 -9.98 6.10
N PHE A 17 6.05 -9.13 5.26
CA PHE A 17 5.37 -7.92 4.80
C PHE A 17 4.10 -8.24 4.02
N LEU A 18 4.16 -9.24 3.14
CA LEU A 18 3.00 -9.64 2.34
C LEU A 18 1.84 -10.08 3.23
N ARG A 19 2.11 -10.89 4.26
CA ARG A 19 1.08 -11.28 5.23
C ARG A 19 0.52 -10.09 5.98
N ASN A 20 1.39 -9.18 6.41
CA ASN A 20 0.97 -8.00 7.16
C ASN A 20 0.05 -7.11 6.34
N ILE A 21 0.37 -6.87 5.06
CA ILE A 21 -0.46 -6.01 4.21
C ILE A 21 -1.78 -6.72 3.83
N GLN A 22 -1.76 -8.03 3.66
CA GLN A 22 -3.00 -8.78 3.42
C GLN A 22 -3.96 -8.65 4.60
N ASP A 23 -3.45 -8.81 5.83
CA ASP A 23 -4.25 -8.68 7.03
C ASP A 23 -4.80 -7.26 7.20
N TRP A 24 -3.96 -6.26 6.95
CA TRP A 24 -4.37 -4.86 7.08
C TRP A 24 -5.44 -4.50 6.05
N HIS A 25 -5.27 -4.90 4.78
CA HIS A 25 -6.25 -4.66 3.73
C HIS A 25 -7.58 -5.34 4.03
N ALA A 26 -7.57 -6.55 4.56
CA ALA A 26 -8.78 -7.27 4.94
C ALA A 26 -9.59 -6.51 6.00
N GLN A 27 -8.91 -5.80 6.90
CA GLN A 27 -9.56 -5.02 7.95
C GLN A 27 -10.05 -3.66 7.45
N VAL A 28 -9.24 -2.96 6.68
CA VAL A 28 -9.51 -1.56 6.30
C VAL A 28 -10.37 -1.46 5.04
N PHE A 29 -10.22 -2.38 4.11
CA PHE A 29 -10.88 -2.32 2.79
C PHE A 29 -11.88 -3.46 2.58
N ALA A 30 -12.43 -4.02 3.65
CA ALA A 30 -13.33 -5.19 3.56
C ALA A 30 -14.55 -4.98 2.65
N ASP A 31 -15.07 -3.75 2.58
CA ASP A 31 -16.29 -3.44 1.82
C ASP A 31 -16.03 -2.81 0.47
N GLY A 32 -14.80 -2.72 0.01
CA GLY A 32 -14.49 -1.98 -1.20
C GLY A 32 -13.68 -2.77 -2.21
N ASP A 33 -13.47 -2.15 -3.37
CA ASP A 33 -12.59 -2.69 -4.39
C ASP A 33 -11.15 -2.47 -3.99
N HIS A 34 -10.46 -3.53 -3.64
CA HIS A 34 -9.03 -3.49 -3.36
C HIS A 34 -8.37 -4.74 -3.88
N HIS A 35 -7.13 -4.60 -4.31
CA HIS A 35 -6.34 -5.69 -4.84
C HIS A 35 -4.91 -5.56 -4.36
N LEU A 36 -4.25 -6.69 -4.19
CA LEU A 36 -2.83 -6.73 -3.91
C LEU A 36 -2.16 -7.53 -5.03
N MET A 37 -1.08 -7.00 -5.55
CA MET A 37 -0.28 -7.68 -6.58
C MET A 37 1.14 -7.83 -6.05
N ARG A 38 1.73 -8.98 -6.31
CA ARG A 38 3.16 -9.16 -6.04
C ARG A 38 3.92 -9.33 -7.34
N THR A 39 5.14 -8.80 -7.37
CA THR A 39 6.14 -9.12 -8.38
C THR A 39 7.29 -9.83 -7.68
N ASP A 40 8.40 -10.05 -8.37
CA ASP A 40 9.58 -10.66 -7.75
C ASP A 40 10.19 -9.78 -6.65
N GLU A 41 10.01 -8.46 -6.75
CA GLU A 41 10.65 -7.50 -5.84
C GLU A 41 9.69 -6.61 -5.08
N GLU A 42 8.44 -6.48 -5.55
CA GLU A 42 7.52 -5.48 -5.02
C GLU A 42 6.18 -6.08 -4.64
N VAL A 43 5.49 -5.38 -3.75
CA VAL A 43 4.07 -5.58 -3.45
C VAL A 43 3.36 -4.28 -3.83
N VAL A 44 2.26 -4.40 -4.57
CA VAL A 44 1.50 -3.24 -5.05
C VAL A 44 0.08 -3.32 -4.52
N ALA A 45 -0.35 -2.26 -3.85
CA ALA A 45 -1.72 -2.13 -3.35
C ALA A 45 -2.52 -1.26 -4.29
N ILE A 46 -3.70 -1.75 -4.70
CA ILE A 46 -4.59 -1.05 -5.62
C ILE A 46 -5.95 -0.90 -4.94
N VAL A 47 -6.43 0.34 -4.82
CA VAL A 47 -7.68 0.64 -4.13
C VAL A 47 -8.52 1.59 -4.98
N VAL A 48 -9.81 1.29 -5.14
CA VAL A 48 -10.77 2.17 -5.80
C VAL A 48 -11.74 2.68 -4.74
N ARG A 49 -11.76 3.98 -4.49
CA ARG A 49 -12.56 4.60 -3.43
C ARG A 49 -12.96 6.02 -3.78
N GLU A 50 -14.00 6.50 -3.10
CA GLU A 50 -14.33 7.93 -3.10
C GLU A 50 -13.19 8.73 -2.45
N SER A 51 -13.04 9.99 -2.90
CA SER A 51 -11.93 10.85 -2.45
C SER A 51 -11.87 11.02 -0.93
N GLU A 52 -13.02 11.17 -0.29
CA GLU A 52 -13.10 11.36 1.16
C GLU A 52 -12.62 10.13 1.92
N GLN A 53 -13.04 8.95 1.47
CA GLN A 53 -12.62 7.69 2.07
C GLN A 53 -11.12 7.44 1.88
N LEU A 54 -10.58 7.82 0.71
CA LEU A 54 -9.14 7.72 0.48
C LEU A 54 -8.34 8.57 1.45
N GLN A 55 -8.79 9.80 1.72
CA GLN A 55 -8.11 10.68 2.67
C GLN A 55 -8.09 10.10 4.08
N GLU A 56 -9.21 9.56 4.55
CA GLU A 56 -9.26 8.90 5.85
C GLU A 56 -8.36 7.66 5.90
N ASN A 57 -8.40 6.86 4.85
CA ASN A 57 -7.57 5.66 4.76
C ASN A 57 -6.08 6.01 4.71
N MET A 58 -5.71 7.12 4.08
CA MET A 58 -4.33 7.59 4.05
C MET A 58 -3.79 7.92 5.43
N LYS A 59 -4.60 8.55 6.29
CA LYS A 59 -4.19 8.84 7.67
C LYS A 59 -3.91 7.57 8.46
N ARG A 60 -4.78 6.57 8.32
CA ARG A 60 -4.59 5.25 8.94
C ARG A 60 -3.39 4.54 8.33
N GLY A 61 -3.22 4.68 7.02
CA GLY A 61 -2.15 4.06 6.26
C GLY A 61 -0.77 4.54 6.68
N VAL A 62 -0.62 5.82 7.00
CA VAL A 62 0.67 6.37 7.45
C VAL A 62 1.10 5.72 8.76
N ALA A 63 0.18 5.60 9.72
CA ALA A 63 0.50 4.96 11.00
C ALA A 63 0.88 3.49 10.81
N TRP A 64 0.15 2.77 9.96
CA TRP A 64 0.46 1.38 9.65
C TRP A 64 1.81 1.28 8.92
N LEU A 65 2.05 2.15 7.94
CA LEU A 65 3.29 2.16 7.18
C LEU A 65 4.50 2.38 8.10
N ASP A 66 4.37 3.27 9.08
CA ASP A 66 5.47 3.52 10.02
C ASP A 66 5.87 2.25 10.76
N SER A 67 4.90 1.39 11.08
CA SER A 67 5.17 0.10 11.71
C SER A 67 5.87 -0.90 10.78
N GLN A 68 5.71 -0.72 9.45
CA GLN A 68 6.26 -1.62 8.44
C GLN A 68 7.60 -1.16 7.83
N ARG A 69 8.00 0.09 8.08
CA ARG A 69 9.23 0.64 7.48
C ARG A 69 10.47 -0.21 7.69
N PRO A 70 10.67 -0.85 8.86
CA PRO A 70 11.84 -1.72 9.05
C PRO A 70 11.91 -2.92 8.09
N LEU A 71 10.79 -3.32 7.51
CA LEU A 71 10.70 -4.45 6.57
C LEU A 71 10.93 -4.02 5.12
N LEU A 72 10.98 -2.71 4.86
CA LEU A 72 10.96 -2.15 3.51
C LEU A 72 12.29 -1.53 3.12
N GLN A 73 12.59 -1.58 1.82
CA GLN A 73 13.69 -0.84 1.21
C GLN A 73 13.21 0.55 0.81
N GLU A 74 14.13 1.50 0.71
CA GLU A 74 13.82 2.83 0.23
C GLU A 74 13.94 2.89 -1.30
N TYR A 75 12.96 3.53 -1.95
CA TYR A 75 13.02 3.82 -3.38
C TYR A 75 13.95 5.00 -3.67
N ASN A 76 13.80 6.07 -2.88
CA ASN A 76 14.60 7.29 -3.01
C ASN A 76 14.48 8.12 -1.72
N GLU A 77 15.18 9.25 -1.67
CA GLU A 77 15.22 10.08 -0.47
C GLU A 77 13.91 10.84 -0.21
N VAL A 78 13.12 11.10 -1.26
CA VAL A 78 11.88 11.88 -1.16
C VAL A 78 10.71 10.99 -0.79
N ASP A 79 10.46 9.95 -1.57
CA ASP A 79 9.33 9.03 -1.37
C ASP A 79 9.62 7.99 -0.29
N ARG A 80 10.88 7.70 -0.08
CA ARG A 80 11.37 6.73 0.89
C ARG A 80 10.82 5.32 0.62
N HIS A 81 9.90 4.84 1.46
CA HIS A 81 9.51 3.42 1.46
C HIS A 81 8.31 3.09 0.57
N THR A 82 7.67 4.08 -0.04
CA THR A 82 6.51 3.86 -0.92
C THR A 82 6.57 4.74 -2.14
N LEU A 83 5.94 4.27 -3.23
CA LEU A 83 5.68 5.10 -4.41
C LEU A 83 4.16 5.16 -4.60
N PRO A 84 3.50 6.19 -4.08
CA PRO A 84 2.06 6.34 -4.22
C PRO A 84 1.68 7.09 -5.49
N MET A 85 0.53 6.75 -6.04
CA MET A 85 -0.07 7.46 -7.15
C MET A 85 -1.59 7.38 -7.02
N THR A 86 -2.25 8.52 -7.14
CA THR A 86 -3.71 8.57 -7.06
C THR A 86 -4.24 9.44 -8.20
N GLY A 87 -5.26 8.97 -8.87
CA GLY A 87 -5.88 9.70 -9.97
C GLY A 87 -7.33 9.33 -10.14
N ASP A 88 -7.97 9.99 -11.09
CA ASP A 88 -9.35 9.71 -11.41
C ASP A 88 -9.46 8.46 -12.27
N LEU A 89 -10.44 7.63 -11.95
CA LEU A 89 -10.74 6.46 -12.77
C LEU A 89 -11.37 6.91 -14.08
N VAL A 90 -10.75 6.55 -15.20
CA VAL A 90 -11.23 6.90 -16.54
C VAL A 90 -11.70 5.64 -17.25
N VAL A 91 -12.82 5.74 -17.92
CA VAL A 91 -13.40 4.59 -18.64
C VAL A 91 -13.17 4.71 -20.12
#